data_95325726b86acd2f10e58535b5740c6b
#
_entry.id   95325726b86acd2f10e58535b5740c6b
#
_cell.length_a   1.000
_cell.length_b   1.000
_cell.length_c   1.000
_cell.angle_alpha   90.00
_cell.angle_beta   90.00
_cell.angle_gamma   90.00
#
_symmetry.space_group_name_H-M   'P 1'
#
loop_
_entity.id
_entity.type
_entity.pdbx_description
1 polymer ?
#
loop_
_entity_poly.entity_id
_entity_poly.type
_entity_poly.pdbx_seq_one_letter_code
_entity_poly.pdbx_strand_id
1 'polypeptide(L)'
;MKPTGVIRRLDELGRITLPIELRRSFQIEEKDPLEIFVDHDCIILKKYQDADIFTGAKEDLIEFEGKKVSRASIRKLAELAGLEIKN
;
A
#
# COMPACT_ATOMS: atom_id res chain seq x y z
N MET A 1 -9.69 -13.96 11.50
CA MET A 1 -9.80 -14.07 10.03
C MET A 1 -11.09 -14.81 9.67
N LYS A 2 -11.69 -14.43 8.58
CA LYS A 2 -12.93 -15.02 8.12
C LYS A 2 -12.67 -15.90 6.90
N PRO A 3 -13.04 -17.19 6.93
CA PRO A 3 -12.82 -18.05 5.77
C PRO A 3 -13.75 -17.66 4.62
N THR A 4 -13.22 -17.75 3.40
CA THR A 4 -14.01 -17.47 2.19
C THR A 4 -14.58 -18.75 1.59
N GLY A 5 -14.09 -19.91 2.00
CA GLY A 5 -14.44 -21.19 1.39
C GLY A 5 -13.72 -21.45 0.06
N VAL A 6 -12.88 -20.55 -0.38
CA VAL A 6 -12.15 -20.67 -1.64
C VAL A 6 -10.80 -21.32 -1.40
N ILE A 7 -10.52 -22.37 -2.20
CA ILE A 7 -9.24 -23.09 -2.16
C ILE A 7 -8.64 -23.01 -3.55
N ARG A 8 -7.34 -22.68 -3.62
CA ARG A 8 -6.60 -22.63 -4.87
C ARG A 8 -5.29 -23.40 -4.73
N ARG A 9 -4.85 -24.02 -5.80
CA ARG A 9 -3.58 -24.73 -5.84
C ARG A 9 -2.52 -23.83 -6.47
N LEU A 10 -1.31 -23.89 -5.92
CA LEU A 10 -0.17 -23.27 -6.57
C LEU A 10 0.14 -24.02 -7.86
N ASP A 11 0.50 -23.30 -8.90
CA ASP A 11 1.02 -23.91 -10.10
C ASP A 11 2.53 -24.19 -9.93
N GLU A 12 3.16 -24.72 -10.98
CA GLU A 12 4.58 -25.07 -10.94
C GLU A 12 5.51 -23.85 -10.80
N LEU A 13 5.01 -22.65 -11.07
CA LEU A 13 5.75 -21.41 -10.91
C LEU A 13 5.45 -20.71 -9.61
N GLY A 14 4.68 -21.33 -8.71
CA GLY A 14 4.33 -20.75 -7.42
C GLY A 14 3.23 -19.68 -7.49
N ARG A 15 2.39 -19.71 -8.53
CA ARG A 15 1.31 -18.71 -8.71
C ARG A 15 -0.02 -19.27 -8.29
N ILE A 16 -0.87 -18.38 -7.78
CA ILE A 16 -2.30 -18.65 -7.60
C ILE A 16 -3.08 -17.54 -8.26
N THR A 17 -4.34 -17.83 -8.61
CA THR A 17 -5.25 -16.82 -9.15
C THR A 17 -6.18 -16.35 -8.04
N LEU A 18 -6.24 -15.06 -7.81
CA LEU A 18 -7.22 -14.49 -6.88
C LEU A 18 -8.59 -14.52 -7.55
N PRO A 19 -9.63 -15.05 -6.86
CA PRO A 19 -10.98 -15.07 -7.41
C PRO A 19 -11.48 -13.67 -7.76
N ILE A 20 -12.28 -13.58 -8.82
CA ILE A 20 -12.77 -12.29 -9.31
C ILE A 20 -13.62 -11.57 -8.26
N GLU A 21 -14.38 -12.32 -7.45
CA GLU A 21 -15.19 -11.73 -6.38
C GLU A 21 -14.34 -11.03 -5.34
N LEU A 22 -13.20 -11.61 -4.97
CA LEU A 22 -12.28 -11.00 -4.02
C LEU A 22 -11.60 -9.76 -4.63
N ARG A 23 -11.21 -9.86 -5.89
CA ARG A 23 -10.61 -8.72 -6.58
C ARG A 23 -11.57 -7.54 -6.64
N ARG A 24 -12.84 -7.80 -6.91
CA ARG A 24 -13.87 -6.74 -6.94
C ARG A 24 -14.12 -6.16 -5.56
N SER A 25 -14.21 -7.01 -4.54
CA SER A 25 -14.46 -6.55 -3.17
C SER A 25 -13.38 -5.62 -2.66
N PHE A 26 -12.13 -5.86 -3.05
CA PHE A 26 -10.99 -5.04 -2.63
C PHE A 26 -10.54 -4.05 -3.69
N GLN A 27 -11.30 -3.92 -4.78
CA GLN A 27 -10.98 -2.99 -5.87
C GLN A 27 -9.58 -3.22 -6.43
N ILE A 28 -9.20 -4.47 -6.58
CA ILE A 28 -7.92 -4.87 -7.16
C ILE A 28 -8.10 -5.03 -8.66
N GLU A 29 -7.37 -4.25 -9.42
CA GLU A 29 -7.41 -4.27 -10.88
C GLU A 29 -6.14 -4.89 -11.44
N GLU A 30 -6.15 -5.18 -12.73
CA GLU A 30 -4.98 -5.71 -13.42
C GLU A 30 -3.78 -4.80 -13.21
N LYS A 31 -2.64 -5.40 -12.91
CA LYS A 31 -1.36 -4.71 -12.66
C LYS A 31 -1.31 -3.89 -11.36
N ASP A 32 -2.35 -3.93 -10.55
CA ASP A 32 -2.28 -3.29 -9.24
C ASP A 32 -1.22 -3.98 -8.39
N PRO A 33 -0.37 -3.23 -7.71
CA PRO A 33 0.61 -3.81 -6.81
C PRO A 33 -0.05 -4.29 -5.52
N LEU A 34 0.38 -5.45 -5.06
CA LEU A 34 -0.05 -5.99 -3.77
C LEU A 34 1.17 -6.14 -2.88
N GLU A 35 1.01 -5.77 -1.63
CA GLU A 35 2.04 -5.97 -0.62
C GLU A 35 1.79 -7.28 0.10
N ILE A 36 2.85 -8.02 0.35
CA ILE A 36 2.78 -9.35 0.95
C ILE A 36 3.33 -9.28 2.37
N PHE A 37 2.51 -9.72 3.33
CA PHE A 37 2.88 -9.78 4.73
C PHE A 37 2.85 -11.23 5.21
N VAL A 38 3.57 -11.50 6.27
CA VAL A 38 3.52 -12.79 6.97
C VAL A 38 3.05 -12.54 8.39
N ASP A 39 2.07 -13.32 8.83
CA ASP A 39 1.57 -13.28 10.20
C ASP A 39 1.36 -14.71 10.67
N HIS A 40 2.21 -15.17 11.60
CA HIS A 40 2.22 -16.54 12.09
C HIS A 40 2.36 -17.55 10.93
N ASP A 41 1.33 -18.33 10.66
CA ASP A 41 1.28 -19.33 9.59
C ASP A 41 0.53 -18.84 8.35
N CYS A 42 0.28 -17.53 8.25
CA CYS A 42 -0.51 -16.94 7.19
C CYS A 42 0.33 -16.02 6.30
N ILE A 43 -0.03 -15.99 5.03
CA ILE A 43 0.45 -15.00 4.08
C ILE A 43 -0.72 -14.05 3.83
N ILE A 44 -0.49 -12.76 4.02
CA ILE A 44 -1.53 -11.73 3.87
C ILE A 44 -1.19 -10.88 2.66
N LEU A 45 -2.13 -10.73 1.75
CA LEU A 45 -2.00 -9.85 0.59
C LEU A 45 -2.85 -8.61 0.84
N LYS A 46 -2.25 -7.46 0.62
CA LYS A 46 -2.90 -6.17 0.83
C LYS A 46 -2.67 -5.30 -0.36
N LYS A 47 -3.70 -4.59 -0.83
CA LYS A 47 -3.52 -3.64 -1.93
C LYS A 47 -2.53 -2.57 -1.48
N TYR A 48 -1.46 -2.40 -2.25
CA TYR A 48 -0.43 -1.41 -1.96
C TYR A 48 -0.96 -0.01 -2.27
N GLN A 49 -0.71 0.92 -1.37
CA GLN A 49 -1.01 2.33 -1.56
C GLN A 49 0.18 3.14 -1.11
N ASP A 50 0.56 4.12 -1.93
CA ASP A 50 1.57 5.08 -1.51
C ASP A 50 1.12 5.82 -0.26
N ALA A 51 2.06 6.11 0.63
CA ALA A 51 1.76 6.81 1.86
C ALA A 51 2.94 7.69 2.25
N ASP A 52 2.63 8.77 2.97
CA ASP A 52 3.66 9.62 3.56
C ASP A 52 4.57 8.79 4.47
N ILE A 53 5.87 8.92 4.26
CA ILE A 53 6.87 8.12 4.97
C ILE A 53 6.87 8.40 6.49
N PHE A 54 6.40 9.57 6.91
CA PHE A 54 6.41 9.95 8.33
C PHE A 54 5.10 9.63 9.04
N THR A 55 3.97 9.94 8.42
CA THR A 55 2.66 9.85 9.07
C THR A 55 1.78 8.72 8.54
N GLY A 56 2.10 8.15 7.39
CA GLY A 56 1.25 7.16 6.75
C GLY A 56 0.05 7.75 6.01
N ALA A 57 -0.04 9.07 5.92
CA ALA A 57 -1.12 9.73 5.18
C ALA A 57 -1.04 9.36 3.69
N LYS A 58 -2.20 9.19 3.07
CA LYS A 58 -2.29 8.68 1.69
C LYS A 58 -2.65 9.74 0.67
N GLU A 59 -2.85 10.97 1.10
CA GLU A 59 -3.27 12.06 0.25
C GLU A 59 -2.20 13.14 0.14
N ASP A 60 -2.25 13.89 -0.96
CA ASP A 60 -1.42 15.06 -1.19
C ASP A 60 0.07 14.73 -1.08
N LEU A 61 0.48 13.68 -1.77
CA LEU A 61 1.85 13.17 -1.72
C LEU A 61 2.71 13.75 -2.83
N ILE A 62 3.98 14.01 -2.48
CA ILE A 62 5.03 14.40 -3.41
C ILE A 62 6.12 13.35 -3.31
N GLU A 63 6.72 12.98 -4.44
CA GLU A 63 7.86 12.06 -4.44
C GLU A 63 9.16 12.84 -4.35
N PHE A 64 10.03 12.41 -3.44
CA PHE A 64 11.37 12.96 -3.31
C PHE A 64 12.34 11.84 -2.96
N GLU A 65 13.39 11.68 -3.74
CA GLU A 65 14.42 10.66 -3.55
C GLU A 65 13.82 9.25 -3.43
N GLY A 66 12.81 8.95 -4.26
CA GLY A 66 12.13 7.66 -4.26
C GLY A 66 11.16 7.44 -3.11
N LYS A 67 10.92 8.45 -2.27
CA LYS A 67 10.01 8.37 -1.13
C LYS A 67 8.82 9.28 -1.33
N LYS A 68 7.68 8.88 -0.77
CA LYS A 68 6.47 9.71 -0.81
C LYS A 68 6.36 10.51 0.48
N VAL A 69 6.10 11.79 0.35
CA VAL A 69 5.99 12.72 1.49
C VAL A 69 4.76 13.60 1.26
N SER A 70 3.92 13.74 2.28
CA SER A 70 2.76 14.62 2.18
C SER A 70 3.18 16.08 2.30
N ARG A 71 2.39 16.99 1.71
CA ARG A 71 2.64 18.43 1.87
C ARG A 71 2.56 18.86 3.32
N ALA A 72 1.69 18.23 4.11
CA ALA A 72 1.59 18.49 5.55
C ALA A 72 2.90 18.19 6.26
N SER A 73 3.54 17.05 5.96
CA SER A 73 4.83 16.69 6.52
C SER A 73 5.91 17.67 6.09
N ILE A 74 5.89 18.10 4.82
CA ILE A 74 6.85 19.08 4.30
C ILE A 74 6.75 20.38 5.06
N ARG A 75 5.53 20.89 5.29
CA ARG A 75 5.32 22.11 6.05
C ARG A 75 5.84 21.98 7.48
N LYS A 76 5.56 20.85 8.12
CA LYS A 76 6.01 20.59 9.48
C LYS A 76 7.53 20.56 9.57
N LEU A 77 8.18 19.89 8.63
CA LEU A 77 9.64 19.84 8.56
C LEU A 77 10.23 21.23 8.31
N ALA A 78 9.59 22.03 7.44
CA ALA A 78 10.02 23.39 7.17
C ALA A 78 9.94 24.26 8.42
N GLU A 79 8.85 24.16 9.19
CA GLU A 79 8.71 24.87 10.47
C GLU A 79 9.84 24.49 11.44
N LEU A 80 10.11 23.18 11.58
CA LEU A 80 11.17 22.70 12.45
C LEU A 80 12.55 23.17 12.01
N ALA A 81 12.76 23.34 10.71
CA ALA A 81 14.00 23.84 10.14
C ALA A 81 14.10 25.37 10.11
N GLY A 82 13.05 26.07 10.53
CA GLY A 82 13.01 27.53 10.49
C GLY A 82 12.88 28.12 9.10
N LEU A 83 12.32 27.37 8.15
CA LEU A 83 12.16 27.81 6.77
C LEU A 83 10.76 28.35 6.54
N GLU A 84 10.64 29.40 5.70
CA GLU A 84 9.35 29.90 5.26
C GLU A 84 8.92 29.18 4.00
N ILE A 85 7.63 28.83 3.94
CA ILE A 85 7.02 28.28 2.75
C ILE A 85 6.18 29.37 2.09
N LYS A 86 6.48 29.65 0.81
CA LYS A 86 5.67 30.56 0.00
C LYS A 86 4.57 29.76 -0.70
N ASN A 87 3.38 30.25 -0.61
CA ASN A 87 2.23 29.68 -1.32
C ASN A 87 2.12 30.23 -2.73
#